data_dffb5829a24b03b7d78958b57526955c
#
_entry.id   dffb5829a24b03b7d78958b57526955c
#
_cell.length_a   1.000
_cell.length_b   1.000
_cell.length_c   1.000
_cell.angle_alpha   90.00
_cell.angle_beta   90.00
_cell.angle_gamma   90.00
#
_symmetry.space_group_name_H-M   'P 1'
#
loop_
_entity.id
_entity.type
_entity.pdbx_description
1 polymer ?
#
loop_
_entity_poly.entity_id
_entity_poly.type
_entity_poly.pdbx_seq_one_letter_code
_entity_poly.pdbx_strand_id
1 'polypeptide(L)'
;MNLTDVQIKEYKKYNSKDILRLYDSVGWSSYTDDLPGLENGFNNSLKVLAAYKNDELVGIARAVGDGYTVVLIQDILVLPEYQRQGIGSALLNAIVDCYPNVRQIQLTTDCTEKTIAFYKSAGFIELAEIECCGFIKDRA
;
A
#
# COMPACT_ATOMS: atom_id res chain seq x y z
N MET A 1 -10.75 -12.25 -13.91
CA MET A 1 -11.15 -10.87 -14.16
C MET A 1 -10.10 -10.15 -14.95
N ASN A 2 -10.53 -9.30 -15.85
CA ASN A 2 -9.63 -8.55 -16.72
C ASN A 2 -9.26 -7.21 -16.07
N LEU A 3 -7.96 -6.95 -15.93
CA LEU A 3 -7.46 -5.68 -15.37
C LEU A 3 -7.75 -4.47 -16.28
N THR A 4 -8.20 -4.67 -17.51
CA THR A 4 -8.51 -3.55 -18.40
C THR A 4 -9.62 -2.65 -17.88
N ASP A 5 -10.47 -3.18 -16.97
CA ASP A 5 -11.55 -2.39 -16.37
C ASP A 5 -11.11 -1.58 -15.16
N VAL A 6 -9.87 -1.77 -14.71
CA VAL A 6 -9.33 -1.11 -13.53
C VAL A 6 -8.38 -0.01 -13.96
N GLN A 7 -8.60 1.19 -13.44
CA GLN A 7 -7.71 2.34 -13.67
C GLN A 7 -6.90 2.61 -12.41
N ILE A 8 -5.59 2.76 -12.57
CA ILE A 8 -4.71 3.17 -11.48
C ILE A 8 -4.26 4.58 -11.78
N LYS A 9 -4.49 5.47 -10.83
CA LYS A 9 -4.11 6.88 -10.96
C LYS A 9 -3.76 7.47 -9.61
N GLU A 10 -3.10 8.61 -9.62
CA GLU A 10 -2.73 9.30 -8.40
C GLU A 10 -3.97 9.71 -7.62
N TYR A 11 -3.95 9.44 -6.32
CA TYR A 11 -5.04 9.78 -5.41
C TYR A 11 -4.76 11.17 -4.82
N LYS A 12 -5.41 12.19 -5.37
CA LYS A 12 -5.09 13.59 -5.05
C LYS A 12 -6.02 14.22 -4.04
N LYS A 13 -7.25 13.71 -3.92
CA LYS A 13 -8.26 14.33 -3.06
C LYS A 13 -8.79 13.31 -2.07
N TYR A 14 -8.44 13.51 -0.81
CA TYR A 14 -8.86 12.63 0.27
C TYR A 14 -10.38 12.63 0.41
N ASN A 15 -10.97 11.43 0.44
CA ASN A 15 -12.39 11.23 0.70
C ASN A 15 -12.52 10.27 1.88
N SER A 16 -12.97 10.81 3.02
CA SER A 16 -12.99 10.05 4.26
C SER A 16 -13.90 8.83 4.20
N LYS A 17 -15.02 8.92 3.48
CA LYS A 17 -15.95 7.78 3.37
C LYS A 17 -15.33 6.62 2.62
N ASP A 18 -14.68 6.90 1.50
CA ASP A 18 -14.04 5.87 0.68
C ASP A 18 -12.86 5.23 1.43
N ILE A 19 -12.06 6.05 2.09
CA ILE A 19 -10.90 5.56 2.84
C ILE A 19 -11.36 4.73 4.04
N LEU A 20 -12.34 5.22 4.80
CA LEU A 20 -12.87 4.48 5.94
C LEU A 20 -13.41 3.11 5.50
N ARG A 21 -14.20 3.09 4.42
CA ARG A 21 -14.74 1.85 3.87
C ARG A 21 -13.62 0.87 3.52
N LEU A 22 -12.56 1.36 2.87
CA LEU A 22 -11.45 0.53 2.44
C LEU A 22 -10.69 -0.07 3.63
N TYR A 23 -10.34 0.76 4.62
CA TYR A 23 -9.59 0.29 5.79
C TYR A 23 -10.43 -0.63 6.68
N ASP A 24 -11.70 -0.31 6.89
CA ASP A 24 -12.60 -1.16 7.66
C ASP A 24 -12.82 -2.51 7.00
N SER A 25 -12.87 -2.55 5.67
CA SER A 25 -13.14 -3.78 4.94
C SER A 25 -12.06 -4.85 5.15
N VAL A 26 -10.85 -4.44 5.49
CA VAL A 26 -9.73 -5.35 5.75
C VAL A 26 -9.39 -5.45 7.24
N GLY A 27 -10.22 -4.84 8.10
CA GLY A 27 -10.09 -4.98 9.56
C GLY A 27 -8.98 -4.17 10.19
N TRP A 28 -8.51 -3.11 9.53
CA TRP A 28 -7.42 -2.28 10.04
C TRP A 28 -7.98 -1.16 10.92
N SER A 29 -8.60 -1.55 12.04
CA SER A 29 -9.29 -0.63 12.94
C SER A 29 -8.38 0.36 13.65
N SER A 30 -7.10 0.04 13.83
CA SER A 30 -6.16 0.97 14.45
C SER A 30 -6.01 2.27 13.66
N TYR A 31 -6.17 2.22 12.34
CA TYR A 31 -6.18 3.42 11.52
C TYR A 31 -7.49 4.19 11.67
N THR A 32 -8.61 3.49 11.71
CA THR A 32 -9.93 4.13 11.75
C THR A 32 -10.30 4.65 13.13
N ASP A 33 -9.57 4.23 14.18
CA ASP A 33 -9.74 4.78 15.52
C ASP A 33 -9.23 6.22 15.65
N ASP A 34 -8.40 6.68 14.70
CA ASP A 34 -7.89 8.06 14.67
C ASP A 34 -8.04 8.62 13.27
N LEU A 35 -9.26 9.03 12.94
CA LEU A 35 -9.57 9.55 11.61
C LEU A 35 -8.78 10.81 11.22
N PRO A 36 -8.60 11.80 12.13
CA PRO A 36 -7.76 12.95 11.79
C PRO A 36 -6.31 12.57 11.52
N GLY A 37 -5.76 11.61 12.28
CA GLY A 37 -4.41 11.10 12.07
C GLY A 37 -4.26 10.43 10.71
N LEU A 38 -5.26 9.63 10.33
CA LEU A 38 -5.25 8.96 9.03
C LEU A 38 -5.28 9.97 7.88
N GLU A 39 -6.14 10.97 7.96
CA GLU A 39 -6.21 12.02 6.94
C GLU A 39 -4.89 12.78 6.84
N ASN A 40 -4.31 13.16 7.97
CA ASN A 40 -3.02 13.82 7.99
C ASN A 40 -1.93 12.93 7.40
N GLY A 41 -1.97 11.64 7.67
CA GLY A 41 -1.05 10.69 7.07
C GLY A 41 -1.14 10.66 5.56
N PHE A 42 -2.35 10.64 5.02
CA PHE A 42 -2.55 10.69 3.57
C PHE A 42 -2.03 12.00 2.97
N ASN A 43 -2.35 13.12 3.60
CA ASN A 43 -1.94 14.43 3.12
C ASN A 43 -0.42 14.65 3.16
N ASN A 44 0.28 13.90 4.00
CA ASN A 44 1.73 13.98 4.14
C ASN A 44 2.46 12.80 3.52
N SER A 45 1.76 11.96 2.79
CA SER A 45 2.38 10.83 2.09
C SER A 45 3.19 11.33 0.89
N LEU A 46 4.26 10.60 0.57
CA LEU A 46 5.06 10.86 -0.61
C LEU A 46 4.25 10.63 -1.88
N LYS A 47 3.50 9.54 -1.92
CA LYS A 47 2.71 9.15 -3.07
C LYS A 47 1.55 8.28 -2.62
N VAL A 48 0.37 8.55 -3.13
CA VAL A 48 -0.78 7.65 -2.99
C VAL A 48 -1.33 7.36 -4.38
N LEU A 49 -1.43 6.08 -4.71
CA LEU A 49 -2.06 5.62 -5.94
C LEU A 49 -3.36 4.92 -5.60
N ALA A 50 -4.36 5.12 -6.43
CA ALA A 50 -5.68 4.54 -6.24
C ALA A 50 -6.06 3.69 -7.44
N ALA A 51 -6.73 2.58 -7.16
CA ALA A 51 -7.34 1.74 -8.17
C ALA A 51 -8.84 1.97 -8.17
N TYR A 52 -9.38 2.24 -9.35
CA TYR A 52 -10.81 2.47 -9.55
C TYR A 52 -11.38 1.47 -10.53
N LYS A 53 -12.57 1.00 -10.22
CA LYS A 53 -13.37 0.20 -11.15
C LYS A 53 -14.74 0.84 -11.26
N ASN A 54 -15.12 1.29 -12.47
CA ASN A 54 -16.38 1.99 -12.70
C ASN A 54 -16.57 3.16 -11.72
N ASP A 55 -15.51 3.96 -11.56
CA ASP A 55 -15.46 5.13 -10.67
C ASP A 55 -15.57 4.79 -9.17
N GLU A 56 -15.57 3.51 -8.81
CA GLU A 56 -15.51 3.06 -7.42
C GLU A 56 -14.07 2.88 -6.99
N LEU A 57 -13.69 3.44 -5.84
CA LEU A 57 -12.37 3.20 -5.25
C LEU A 57 -12.33 1.77 -4.72
N VAL A 58 -11.49 0.94 -5.31
CA VAL A 58 -11.39 -0.48 -4.94
C VAL A 58 -10.05 -0.85 -4.31
N GLY A 59 -9.07 0.02 -4.38
CA GLY A 59 -7.77 -0.25 -3.75
C GLY A 59 -6.91 1.00 -3.70
N ILE A 60 -5.92 0.98 -2.81
CA ILE A 60 -4.89 2.02 -2.72
C ILE A 60 -3.52 1.42 -2.45
N ALA A 61 -2.49 2.18 -2.80
CA ALA A 61 -1.13 1.98 -2.33
C ALA A 61 -0.60 3.32 -1.83
N ARG A 62 -0.04 3.33 -0.63
CA ARG A 62 0.43 4.55 0.01
C ARG A 62 1.90 4.40 0.38
N ALA A 63 2.70 5.37 -0.02
CA ALA A 63 4.14 5.37 0.21
C ALA A 63 4.57 6.64 0.93
N VAL A 64 5.54 6.50 1.83
CA VAL A 64 6.17 7.60 2.56
C VAL A 64 7.68 7.51 2.38
N GLY A 65 8.40 8.58 2.68
CA GLY A 65 9.84 8.62 2.53
C GLY A 65 10.28 9.86 1.80
N ASP A 66 11.59 9.95 1.49
CA ASP A 66 12.11 11.11 0.79
C ASP A 66 12.06 10.98 -0.74
N GLY A 67 11.85 9.78 -1.25
CA GLY A 67 11.79 9.54 -2.70
C GLY A 67 13.15 9.47 -3.39
N TYR A 68 14.24 9.64 -2.66
CA TYR A 68 15.61 9.62 -3.17
C TYR A 68 16.44 8.51 -2.56
N THR A 69 16.45 8.40 -1.24
CA THR A 69 17.21 7.36 -0.54
C THR A 69 16.31 6.22 -0.10
N VAL A 70 15.07 6.52 0.24
CA VAL A 70 14.13 5.51 0.75
C VAL A 70 12.70 5.85 0.36
N VAL A 71 11.96 4.81 0.00
CA VAL A 71 10.51 4.80 -0.10
C VAL A 71 10.02 3.65 0.74
N LEU A 72 9.14 3.94 1.70
CA LEU A 72 8.47 2.93 2.50
C LEU A 72 7.04 2.79 1.99
N ILE A 73 6.69 1.60 1.52
CA ILE A 73 5.31 1.30 1.16
C ILE A 73 4.58 0.98 2.45
N GLN A 74 3.73 1.92 2.87
CA GLN A 74 3.05 1.82 4.16
C GLN A 74 1.80 0.96 4.08
N ASP A 75 1.01 1.13 3.02
CA ASP A 75 -0.25 0.43 2.86
C ASP A 75 -0.44 -0.02 1.42
N ILE A 76 -0.90 -1.26 1.25
CA ILE A 76 -1.50 -1.74 0.01
C ILE A 76 -2.79 -2.44 0.42
N LEU A 77 -3.91 -1.91 -0.03
CA LEU A 77 -5.24 -2.41 0.34
C LEU A 77 -6.09 -2.59 -0.91
N VAL A 78 -6.83 -3.68 -0.95
CA VAL A 78 -7.83 -3.94 -1.99
C VAL A 78 -9.09 -4.43 -1.30
N LEU A 79 -10.25 -3.90 -1.69
CA LEU A 79 -11.53 -4.37 -1.15
C LEU A 79 -11.64 -5.90 -1.31
N PRO A 80 -12.15 -6.61 -0.29
CA PRO A 80 -12.18 -8.07 -0.33
C PRO A 80 -12.81 -8.66 -1.59
N GLU A 81 -13.90 -8.08 -2.09
CA GLU A 81 -14.59 -8.56 -3.27
C GLU A 81 -13.79 -8.36 -4.56
N TYR A 82 -12.72 -7.59 -4.51
CA TYR A 82 -11.85 -7.34 -5.66
C TYR A 82 -10.45 -7.95 -5.51
N GLN A 83 -10.21 -8.68 -4.43
CA GLN A 83 -8.93 -9.36 -4.22
C GLN A 83 -8.76 -10.54 -5.18
N ARG A 84 -7.53 -11.00 -5.35
CA ARG A 84 -7.16 -12.12 -6.23
C ARG A 84 -7.42 -11.87 -7.70
N GLN A 85 -7.44 -10.59 -8.11
CA GLN A 85 -7.67 -10.20 -9.49
C GLN A 85 -6.47 -9.42 -10.06
N GLY A 86 -5.36 -9.39 -9.33
CA GLY A 86 -4.15 -8.71 -9.77
C GLY A 86 -4.10 -7.22 -9.45
N ILE A 87 -5.07 -6.66 -8.75
CA ILE A 87 -5.10 -5.22 -8.45
C ILE A 87 -3.98 -4.85 -7.47
N GLY A 88 -3.76 -5.68 -6.44
CA GLY A 88 -2.66 -5.45 -5.50
C GLY A 88 -1.30 -5.45 -6.18
N SER A 89 -1.06 -6.39 -7.08
CA SER A 89 0.18 -6.44 -7.88
C SER A 89 0.33 -5.22 -8.76
N ALA A 90 -0.75 -4.79 -9.39
CA ALA A 90 -0.73 -3.60 -10.26
C ALA A 90 -0.41 -2.34 -9.47
N LEU A 91 -0.99 -2.19 -8.27
CA LEU A 91 -0.71 -1.07 -7.38
C LEU A 91 0.76 -1.08 -6.92
N LEU A 92 1.25 -2.23 -6.50
CA LEU A 92 2.63 -2.38 -6.04
C LEU A 92 3.61 -2.03 -7.16
N ASN A 93 3.40 -2.59 -8.34
CA ASN A 93 4.26 -2.31 -9.48
C ASN A 93 4.20 -0.84 -9.90
N ALA A 94 3.03 -0.23 -9.83
CA ALA A 94 2.88 1.19 -10.16
C ALA A 94 3.65 2.09 -9.18
N ILE A 95 3.64 1.78 -7.87
CA ILE A 95 4.44 2.52 -6.90
C ILE A 95 5.93 2.35 -7.19
N VAL A 96 6.39 1.11 -7.42
CA VAL A 96 7.79 0.83 -7.71
C VAL A 96 8.25 1.57 -8.96
N ASP A 97 7.41 1.59 -9.99
CA ASP A 97 7.72 2.26 -11.25
C ASP A 97 7.82 3.78 -11.12
N CYS A 98 7.19 4.36 -10.09
CA CYS A 98 7.32 5.79 -9.82
C CYS A 98 8.73 6.17 -9.33
N TYR A 99 9.48 5.23 -8.79
CA TYR A 99 10.76 5.52 -8.13
C TYR A 99 11.88 4.60 -8.64
N PRO A 100 12.21 4.67 -9.94
CA PRO A 100 13.21 3.73 -10.51
C PRO A 100 14.62 3.96 -10.00
N ASN A 101 14.90 5.15 -9.44
CA ASN A 101 16.26 5.54 -9.03
C ASN A 101 16.42 5.66 -7.52
N VAL A 102 15.37 5.38 -6.74
CA VAL A 102 15.47 5.45 -5.28
C VAL A 102 16.39 4.32 -4.78
N ARG A 103 17.22 4.64 -3.79
CA ARG A 103 18.18 3.67 -3.26
C ARG A 103 17.50 2.43 -2.68
N GLN A 104 16.44 2.61 -1.89
CA GLN A 104 15.73 1.51 -1.23
C GLN A 104 14.23 1.69 -1.29
N ILE A 105 13.53 0.60 -1.60
CA ILE A 105 12.07 0.50 -1.41
C ILE A 105 11.85 -0.61 -0.41
N GLN A 106 11.20 -0.29 0.70
CA GLN A 106 10.98 -1.21 1.81
C GLN A 106 9.51 -1.27 2.19
N LEU A 107 9.14 -2.32 2.87
CA LEU A 107 7.82 -2.46 3.49
C LEU A 107 7.90 -3.45 4.65
N THR A 108 6.91 -3.38 5.54
CA THR A 108 6.67 -4.43 6.52
C THR A 108 5.29 -4.99 6.28
N THR A 109 5.11 -6.25 6.61
CA THR A 109 3.85 -6.95 6.38
C THR A 109 3.71 -8.09 7.38
N ASP A 110 2.57 -8.77 7.39
CA ASP A 110 2.41 -9.96 8.20
C ASP A 110 3.32 -11.10 7.68
N CYS A 111 3.54 -12.10 8.51
CA CYS A 111 4.47 -13.18 8.22
C CYS A 111 3.78 -14.42 7.63
N THR A 112 2.61 -14.28 7.03
CA THR A 112 1.94 -15.44 6.42
C THR A 112 2.66 -15.87 5.16
N GLU A 113 2.63 -17.16 4.86
CA GLU A 113 3.25 -17.69 3.65
C GLU A 113 2.71 -17.02 2.39
N LYS A 114 1.42 -16.77 2.36
CA LYS A 114 0.74 -16.15 1.22
C LYS A 114 1.27 -14.74 0.95
N THR A 115 1.41 -13.93 2.00
CA THR A 115 1.88 -12.55 1.86
C THR A 115 3.36 -12.52 1.48
N ILE A 116 4.18 -13.37 2.11
CA ILE A 116 5.59 -13.48 1.77
C ILE A 116 5.76 -13.87 0.29
N ALA A 117 4.99 -14.86 -0.16
CA ALA A 117 5.03 -15.29 -1.57
C ALA A 117 4.63 -14.17 -2.52
N PHE A 118 3.63 -13.37 -2.14
CA PHE A 118 3.18 -12.25 -2.95
C PHE A 118 4.32 -11.25 -3.19
N TYR A 119 5.01 -10.83 -2.13
CA TYR A 119 6.09 -9.86 -2.27
C TYR A 119 7.32 -10.45 -2.96
N LYS A 120 7.65 -11.71 -2.70
CA LYS A 120 8.75 -12.39 -3.42
C LYS A 120 8.47 -12.47 -4.91
N SER A 121 7.24 -12.75 -5.30
CA SER A 121 6.86 -12.81 -6.71
C SER A 121 6.98 -11.46 -7.40
N ALA A 122 6.92 -10.37 -6.63
CA ALA A 122 7.08 -9.01 -7.14
C ALA A 122 8.55 -8.53 -7.13
N GLY A 123 9.49 -9.41 -6.78
CA GLY A 123 10.91 -9.07 -6.80
C GLY A 123 11.47 -8.58 -5.48
N PHE A 124 10.69 -8.63 -4.40
CA PHE A 124 11.16 -8.25 -3.06
C PHE A 124 11.83 -9.45 -2.40
N ILE A 125 12.80 -9.17 -1.54
CA ILE A 125 13.46 -10.18 -0.70
C ILE A 125 13.21 -9.84 0.77
N GLU A 126 13.27 -10.83 1.63
CA GLU A 126 13.16 -10.58 3.06
C GLU A 126 14.45 -9.92 3.56
N LEU A 127 14.32 -8.99 4.52
CA LEU A 127 15.46 -8.28 5.05
C LEU A 127 16.51 -9.24 5.64
N ALA A 128 16.09 -10.38 6.19
CA ALA A 128 17.01 -11.38 6.71
C ALA A 128 17.96 -11.93 5.64
N GLU A 129 17.55 -11.95 4.38
CA GLU A 129 18.41 -12.46 3.28
C GLU A 129 19.59 -11.54 2.99
N ILE A 130 19.54 -10.29 3.46
CA ILE A 130 20.64 -9.33 3.36
C ILE A 130 21.18 -8.95 4.74
N GLU A 131 20.96 -9.83 5.72
CA GLU A 131 21.46 -9.68 7.10
C GLU A 131 20.91 -8.43 7.81
N CYS A 132 19.68 -8.01 7.45
CA CYS A 132 18.97 -6.93 8.11
C CYS A 132 17.75 -7.47 8.84
N CYS A 133 17.31 -6.75 9.89
CA CYS A 133 16.04 -7.02 10.56
C CYS A 133 15.34 -5.72 10.88
N GLY A 134 14.04 -5.80 11.12
CA GLY A 134 13.23 -4.63 11.41
C GLY A 134 12.91 -4.50 12.88
N PHE A 135 12.73 -3.27 13.35
CA PHE A 135 12.32 -2.97 14.71
C PHE A 135 11.19 -1.96 14.70
N ILE A 136 10.32 -2.06 15.68
CA ILE A 136 9.27 -1.08 15.91
C ILE A 136 9.35 -0.61 17.37
N LYS A 137 9.10 0.68 17.60
CA LYS A 137 9.06 1.20 18.96
C LYS A 137 7.80 0.69 19.64
N ASP A 138 7.97 -0.03 20.72
CA ASP A 138 6.84 -0.49 21.52
C ASP A 138 6.30 0.70 22.32
N ARG A 139 5.02 1.02 22.08
CA ARG A 139 4.34 2.12 22.76
C ARG A 139 3.14 1.64 23.59
N ALA A 140 3.14 0.37 23.90
CA ALA A 140 2.08 -0.20 24.72
C ALA A 140 2.08 0.33 26.15
#